data_9f58b7fb276b5cf95ae30d24b4113c50
#
_entry.id   9f58b7fb276b5cf95ae30d24b4113c50
#
_cell.length_a   1.000
_cell.length_b   1.000
_cell.length_c   1.000
_cell.angle_alpha   90.00
_cell.angle_beta   90.00
_cell.angle_gamma   90.00
#
_symmetry.space_group_name_H-M   'P 1'
#
loop_
_entity.id
_entity.type
_entity.pdbx_description
1 polymer ?
#
loop_
_entity_poly.entity_id
_entity_poly.type
_entity_poly.pdbx_seq_one_letter_code
_entity_poly.pdbx_strand_id
1 'polypeptide(L)'
;MIAHAIFFYTFSIIAVVSAIMVTASKNTVHSVFFLILDFISISCLFIMIGAEFLGMIMLIVYVGAVAVLFLFVVMMLNVAQQKNQWFAGEQSSRHIPVGLIISTLIFFEIRIVIGGWKYKPEIFDINNSIAQTSISNTHSLGQILYTDYIHVFQISGMILLVAMVGAIAVSYTHLRAHETS
;
A
#
# COMPACT_ATOMS: atom_id res chain seq x y z
N MET A 1 -20.65 19.57 4.00
CA MET A 1 -19.33 19.98 3.53
C MET A 1 -18.27 20.04 4.65
N ILE A 2 -18.51 20.74 5.78
CA ILE A 2 -17.51 20.86 6.87
C ILE A 2 -17.13 19.50 7.47
N ALA A 3 -18.08 18.61 7.72
CA ALA A 3 -17.80 17.28 8.24
C ALA A 3 -16.90 16.45 7.31
N HIS A 4 -17.15 16.44 6.00
CA HIS A 4 -16.29 15.79 5.02
C HIS A 4 -14.85 16.29 5.05
N ALA A 5 -14.66 17.61 5.13
CA ALA A 5 -13.34 18.19 5.23
C ALA A 5 -12.61 17.77 6.53
N ILE A 6 -13.31 17.74 7.66
CA ILE A 6 -12.74 17.31 8.94
C ILE A 6 -12.29 15.84 8.87
N PHE A 7 -13.12 14.95 8.37
CA PHE A 7 -12.75 13.53 8.21
C PHE A 7 -11.59 13.34 7.25
N PHE A 8 -11.58 14.08 6.13
CA PHE A 8 -10.48 14.03 5.17
C PHE A 8 -9.15 14.41 5.81
N TYR A 9 -9.09 15.55 6.49
CA TYR A 9 -7.85 16.00 7.14
C TYR A 9 -7.42 15.06 8.28
N THR A 10 -8.36 14.53 9.05
CA THR A 10 -8.03 13.56 10.11
C THR A 10 -7.39 12.30 9.56
N PHE A 11 -8.01 11.65 8.57
CA PHE A 11 -7.43 10.44 7.96
C PHE A 11 -6.12 10.73 7.22
N SER A 12 -5.99 11.88 6.57
CA SER A 12 -4.76 12.29 5.91
C SER A 12 -3.61 12.49 6.91
N ILE A 13 -3.86 13.12 8.04
CA ILE A 13 -2.84 13.29 9.09
C ILE A 13 -2.46 11.93 9.70
N ILE A 14 -3.44 11.07 9.98
CA ILE A 14 -3.16 9.72 10.50
C ILE A 14 -2.32 8.94 9.51
N ALA A 15 -2.62 8.97 8.20
CA ALA A 15 -1.84 8.30 7.17
C ALA A 15 -0.39 8.78 7.13
N VAL A 16 -0.15 10.10 7.09
CA VAL A 16 1.21 10.67 7.06
C VAL A 16 1.99 10.34 8.34
N VAL A 17 1.35 10.44 9.50
CA VAL A 17 2.01 10.13 10.78
C VAL A 17 2.33 8.64 10.89
N SER A 18 1.39 7.75 10.52
CA SER A 18 1.64 6.31 10.54
C SER A 18 2.73 5.90 9.56
N ALA A 19 2.78 6.46 8.35
CA ALA A 19 3.85 6.22 7.38
C ALA A 19 5.23 6.59 7.92
N ILE A 20 5.35 7.75 8.61
CA ILE A 20 6.59 8.14 9.27
C ILE A 20 6.94 7.17 10.41
N MET A 21 5.95 6.75 11.21
CA MET A 21 6.17 5.82 12.32
C MET A 21 6.56 4.43 11.85
N VAL A 22 6.10 3.97 10.68
CA VAL A 22 6.55 2.71 10.06
C VAL A 22 8.07 2.69 9.88
N THR A 23 8.64 3.79 9.40
CA THR A 23 10.09 3.89 9.14
C THR A 23 10.91 4.21 10.39
N ALA A 24 10.33 4.96 11.33
CA ALA A 24 11.02 5.39 12.55
C ALA A 24 11.00 4.32 13.67
N SER A 25 10.10 3.33 13.59
CA SER A 25 9.94 2.33 14.65
C SER A 25 11.14 1.39 14.72
N LYS A 26 11.66 1.21 15.94
CA LYS A 26 12.76 0.27 16.20
C LYS A 26 12.30 -1.18 16.28
N ASN A 27 11.06 -1.41 16.65
CA ASN A 27 10.47 -2.75 16.75
C ASN A 27 9.71 -3.09 15.46
N THR A 28 10.10 -4.17 14.81
CA THR A 28 9.49 -4.63 13.57
C THR A 28 7.99 -4.91 13.71
N VAL A 29 7.56 -5.45 14.87
CA VAL A 29 6.13 -5.70 15.14
C VAL A 29 5.35 -4.38 15.20
N HIS A 30 5.86 -3.37 15.91
CA HIS A 30 5.23 -2.05 15.97
C HIS A 30 5.19 -1.37 14.61
N SER A 31 6.24 -1.54 13.79
CA SER A 31 6.26 -1.02 12.43
C SER A 31 5.10 -1.60 11.59
N VAL A 32 4.84 -2.90 11.70
CA VAL A 32 3.73 -3.54 10.98
C VAL A 32 2.36 -3.04 11.48
N PHE A 33 2.20 -2.79 12.78
CA PHE A 33 0.96 -2.18 13.28
C PHE A 33 0.71 -0.78 12.71
N PHE A 34 1.74 0.06 12.61
CA PHE A 34 1.61 1.37 11.96
C PHE A 34 1.32 1.24 10.46
N LEU A 35 1.88 0.22 9.79
CA LEU A 35 1.58 -0.07 8.39
C LEU A 35 0.10 -0.45 8.18
N ILE A 36 -0.46 -1.25 9.09
CA ILE A 36 -1.89 -1.59 9.08
C ILE A 36 -2.75 -0.33 9.25
N LEU A 37 -2.39 0.53 10.19
CA LEU A 37 -3.10 1.78 10.44
C LEU A 37 -3.04 2.72 9.24
N ASP A 38 -1.91 2.76 8.55
CA ASP A 38 -1.71 3.53 7.32
C ASP A 38 -2.65 3.06 6.21
N PHE A 39 -2.68 1.76 5.93
CA PHE A 39 -3.58 1.20 4.92
C PHE A 39 -5.07 1.42 5.24
N ILE A 40 -5.48 1.32 6.50
CA ILE A 40 -6.85 1.62 6.91
C ILE A 40 -7.18 3.09 6.62
N SER A 41 -6.28 4.00 6.96
CA SER A 41 -6.49 5.44 6.74
C SER A 41 -6.59 5.78 5.26
N ILE A 42 -5.70 5.21 4.42
CA ILE A 42 -5.74 5.37 2.96
C ILE A 42 -7.02 4.79 2.38
N SER A 43 -7.47 3.62 2.86
CA SER A 43 -8.72 3.03 2.42
C SER A 43 -9.92 3.93 2.70
N CYS A 44 -9.98 4.54 3.89
CA CYS A 44 -11.02 5.51 4.23
C CYS A 44 -10.99 6.74 3.32
N LEU A 45 -9.79 7.23 2.97
CA LEU A 45 -9.66 8.32 1.99
C LEU A 45 -10.19 7.94 0.61
N PHE A 46 -9.93 6.73 0.12
CA PHE A 46 -10.48 6.25 -1.15
C PHE A 46 -12.01 6.18 -1.13
N ILE A 47 -12.60 5.70 -0.05
CA ILE A 47 -14.06 5.66 0.09
C ILE A 47 -14.64 7.07 0.09
N MET A 48 -13.98 8.03 0.75
CA MET A 48 -14.42 9.42 0.77
C MET A 48 -14.37 10.12 -0.58
N ILE A 49 -13.45 9.71 -1.47
CA ILE A 49 -13.33 10.25 -2.83
C ILE A 49 -14.36 9.59 -3.78
N GLY A 50 -15.09 8.56 -3.33
CA GLY A 50 -16.05 7.81 -4.14
C GLY A 50 -15.44 6.59 -4.85
N ALA A 51 -14.17 6.26 -4.58
CA ALA A 51 -13.52 5.05 -5.06
C ALA A 51 -13.76 3.87 -4.11
N GLU A 52 -15.04 3.54 -3.89
CA GLU A 52 -15.47 2.53 -2.90
C GLU A 52 -14.84 1.17 -3.14
N PHE A 53 -14.83 0.72 -4.38
CA PHE A 53 -14.25 -0.57 -4.77
C PHE A 53 -12.76 -0.67 -4.40
N LEU A 54 -12.00 0.39 -4.71
CA LEU A 54 -10.57 0.43 -4.42
C LEU A 54 -10.30 0.47 -2.91
N GLY A 55 -11.09 1.25 -2.16
CA GLY A 55 -11.02 1.29 -0.70
C GLY A 55 -11.28 -0.08 -0.07
N MET A 56 -12.30 -0.80 -0.53
CA MET A 56 -12.60 -2.16 -0.04
C MET A 56 -11.50 -3.17 -0.38
N ILE A 57 -10.92 -3.11 -1.57
CA ILE A 57 -9.76 -3.96 -1.93
C ILE A 57 -8.57 -3.66 -1.01
N MET A 58 -8.29 -2.40 -0.71
CA MET A 58 -7.22 -2.04 0.21
C MET A 58 -7.42 -2.68 1.59
N LEU A 59 -8.64 -2.69 2.11
CA LEU A 59 -8.93 -3.35 3.40
C LEU A 59 -8.79 -4.87 3.31
N ILE A 60 -9.39 -5.50 2.33
CA ILE A 60 -9.45 -6.96 2.25
C ILE A 60 -8.06 -7.54 1.91
N VAL A 61 -7.38 -7.00 0.93
CA VAL A 61 -6.12 -7.56 0.42
C VAL A 61 -4.93 -7.04 1.22
N TYR A 62 -4.77 -5.71 1.35
CA TYR A 62 -3.57 -5.17 2.00
C TYR A 62 -3.61 -5.31 3.52
N VAL A 63 -4.74 -5.02 4.17
CA VAL A 63 -4.87 -5.19 5.62
C VAL A 63 -5.14 -6.65 5.96
N GLY A 64 -6.12 -7.29 5.30
CA GLY A 64 -6.56 -8.64 5.63
C GLY A 64 -5.57 -9.74 5.26
N ALA A 65 -4.91 -9.65 4.12
CA ALA A 65 -3.98 -10.69 3.65
C ALA A 65 -2.51 -10.30 3.86
N VAL A 66 -2.07 -9.20 3.24
CA VAL A 66 -0.64 -8.86 3.18
C VAL A 66 -0.08 -8.43 4.53
N ALA A 67 -0.74 -7.51 5.22
CA ALA A 67 -0.23 -7.01 6.49
C ALA A 67 -0.31 -8.06 7.60
N VAL A 68 -1.36 -8.89 7.62
CA VAL A 68 -1.46 -10.03 8.55
C VAL A 68 -0.37 -11.07 8.26
N LEU A 69 -0.10 -11.35 6.98
CA LEU A 69 1.02 -12.23 6.61
C LEU A 69 2.36 -11.68 7.12
N PHE A 70 2.63 -10.39 6.92
CA PHE A 70 3.83 -9.74 7.45
C PHE A 70 3.91 -9.83 8.97
N LEU A 71 2.82 -9.57 9.67
CA LEU A 71 2.77 -9.67 11.12
C LEU A 71 3.13 -11.09 11.59
N PHE A 72 2.55 -12.11 10.94
CA PHE A 72 2.80 -13.49 11.28
C PHE A 72 4.26 -13.89 11.01
N VAL A 73 4.82 -13.52 9.86
CA VAL A 73 6.21 -13.80 9.50
C VAL A 73 7.18 -13.12 10.45
N VAL A 74 6.98 -11.82 10.76
CA VAL A 74 7.85 -11.07 11.67
C VAL A 74 7.79 -11.63 13.09
N MET A 75 6.62 -12.07 13.53
CA MET A 75 6.44 -12.71 14.85
C MET A 75 7.13 -14.07 14.92
N MET A 76 7.03 -14.89 13.82
CA MET A 76 7.67 -16.20 13.80
C MET A 76 9.21 -16.14 13.68
N LEU A 77 9.72 -15.19 12.89
CA LEU A 77 11.16 -15.08 12.69
C LEU A 77 11.93 -14.67 13.93
N ASN A 78 11.25 -14.23 15.01
CA ASN A 78 11.87 -13.72 16.21
C ASN A 78 13.16 -12.97 15.88
N VAL A 79 13.02 -11.91 15.05
CA VAL A 79 14.15 -11.08 14.65
C VAL A 79 14.69 -10.49 15.93
N ALA A 80 15.60 -11.24 16.56
CA ALA A 80 16.33 -10.82 17.75
C ALA A 80 16.76 -9.39 17.48
N GLN A 81 16.46 -8.51 18.42
CA GLN A 81 16.89 -7.11 18.38
C GLN A 81 18.39 -7.09 18.16
N GLN A 82 18.84 -7.12 16.92
CA GLN A 82 20.18 -6.68 16.60
C GLN A 82 20.21 -5.24 17.09
N LYS A 83 20.93 -5.05 18.18
CA LYS A 83 21.29 -3.72 18.67
C LYS A 83 21.79 -2.97 17.44
N ASN A 84 20.94 -2.09 16.92
CA ASN A 84 21.28 -1.28 15.77
C ASN A 84 22.43 -0.35 16.15
N GLN A 85 23.65 -0.83 15.94
CA GLN A 85 24.86 -0.02 15.90
C GLN A 85 24.87 0.89 14.64
N TRP A 86 23.76 0.94 13.89
CA TRP A 86 23.66 1.74 12.68
C TRP A 86 23.74 3.24 12.92
N PHE A 87 23.40 3.71 14.12
CA PHE A 87 23.53 5.11 14.51
C PHE A 87 24.65 5.37 15.55
N ALA A 88 25.36 4.35 15.97
CA ALA A 88 26.46 4.49 16.96
C ALA A 88 27.86 4.34 16.34
N GLY A 89 27.98 4.33 15.02
CA GLY A 89 29.25 4.29 14.33
C GLY A 89 29.80 5.68 14.13
N GLU A 90 30.77 6.03 14.92
CA GLU A 90 31.63 7.23 14.87
C GLU A 90 32.39 7.41 13.54
N GLN A 91 32.08 6.62 12.53
CA GLN A 91 32.75 6.59 11.23
C GLN A 91 31.86 7.00 10.06
N SER A 92 30.60 7.43 10.32
CA SER A 92 29.63 7.81 9.27
C SER A 92 29.77 9.26 8.80
N SER A 93 30.80 9.97 9.20
CA SER A 93 30.98 11.41 8.87
C SER A 93 31.43 11.70 7.44
N ARG A 94 31.63 10.70 6.60
CA ARG A 94 32.19 10.95 5.24
C ARG A 94 31.40 10.36 4.07
N HIS A 95 30.30 9.69 4.32
CA HIS A 95 29.46 9.18 3.26
C HIS A 95 28.23 10.07 3.15
N ILE A 96 28.13 10.80 2.06
CA ILE A 96 26.90 11.49 1.68
C ILE A 96 25.78 10.45 1.78
N PRO A 97 24.71 10.69 2.60
CA PRO A 97 23.68 9.69 2.78
C PRO A 97 22.94 9.49 1.46
N VAL A 98 23.24 8.39 0.79
CA VAL A 98 22.66 8.04 -0.51
C VAL A 98 21.14 8.14 -0.47
N GLY A 99 20.53 7.77 0.66
CA GLY A 99 19.08 7.92 0.88
C GLY A 99 18.60 9.37 0.81
N LEU A 100 19.38 10.32 1.30
CA LEU A 100 19.02 11.74 1.24
C LEU A 100 19.08 12.26 -0.20
N ILE A 101 20.05 11.83 -0.99
CA ILE A 101 20.15 12.22 -2.41
C ILE A 101 18.95 11.68 -3.18
N ILE A 102 18.64 10.38 -3.01
CA ILE A 102 17.51 9.75 -3.71
C ILE A 102 16.18 10.41 -3.29
N SER A 103 15.95 10.64 -2.01
CA SER A 103 14.73 11.28 -1.52
C SER A 103 14.56 12.71 -2.05
N THR A 104 15.65 13.47 -2.12
CA THR A 104 15.65 14.83 -2.67
C THR A 104 15.34 14.82 -4.16
N LEU A 105 15.92 13.87 -4.90
CA LEU A 105 15.68 13.71 -6.33
C LEU A 105 14.21 13.40 -6.62
N ILE A 106 13.64 12.41 -5.92
CA ILE A 106 12.22 12.04 -6.02
C ILE A 106 11.32 13.23 -5.63
N PHE A 107 11.68 13.96 -4.57
CA PHE A 107 10.93 15.14 -4.14
C PHE A 107 10.88 16.21 -5.24
N PHE A 108 12.01 16.51 -5.89
CA PHE A 108 12.04 17.46 -7.00
C PHE A 108 11.25 16.98 -8.20
N GLU A 109 11.32 15.69 -8.54
CA GLU A 109 10.55 15.08 -9.63
C GLU A 109 9.04 15.26 -9.39
N ILE A 110 8.55 14.90 -8.21
CA ILE A 110 7.15 15.09 -7.81
C ILE A 110 6.76 16.56 -7.88
N ARG A 111 7.60 17.48 -7.41
CA ARG A 111 7.34 18.92 -7.46
C ARG A 111 7.21 19.46 -8.87
N ILE A 112 8.03 18.96 -9.80
CA ILE A 112 7.98 19.34 -11.21
C ILE A 112 6.69 18.83 -11.85
N VAL A 113 6.32 17.56 -11.61
CA VAL A 113 5.09 16.96 -12.12
C VAL A 113 3.86 17.72 -11.63
N ILE A 114 3.76 17.99 -10.31
CA ILE A 114 2.62 18.74 -9.74
C ILE A 114 2.61 20.17 -10.24
N GLY A 115 3.76 20.85 -10.33
CA GLY A 115 3.86 22.23 -10.81
C GLY A 115 3.56 22.39 -12.30
N GLY A 116 3.84 21.34 -13.11
CA GLY A 116 3.51 21.32 -14.54
C GLY A 116 2.07 20.87 -14.82
N TRP A 117 1.40 20.28 -13.85
CA TRP A 117 0.03 19.81 -13.99
C TRP A 117 -0.93 21.02 -13.93
N LYS A 118 -1.24 21.58 -15.09
CA LYS A 118 -2.34 22.55 -15.19
C LYS A 118 -3.63 21.78 -14.93
N TYR A 119 -4.15 21.94 -13.73
CA TYR A 119 -5.47 21.45 -13.37
C TYR A 119 -6.49 22.04 -14.34
N LYS A 120 -7.01 21.20 -15.25
CA LYS A 120 -8.11 21.58 -16.14
C LYS A 120 -9.41 21.19 -15.47
N PRO A 121 -10.19 22.15 -14.93
CA PRO A 121 -11.47 21.85 -14.29
C PRO A 121 -12.51 21.28 -15.25
N GLU A 122 -12.31 21.44 -16.57
CA GLU A 122 -13.21 20.92 -17.61
C GLU A 122 -13.43 19.39 -17.57
N ILE A 123 -12.46 18.63 -17.01
CA ILE A 123 -12.63 17.18 -16.85
C ILE A 123 -13.64 16.87 -15.72
N PHE A 124 -13.86 17.78 -14.80
CA PHE A 124 -14.86 17.63 -13.72
C PHE A 124 -16.30 17.88 -14.19
N ASP A 125 -16.49 18.69 -15.22
CA ASP A 125 -17.83 18.94 -15.77
C ASP A 125 -18.38 17.74 -16.53
N ILE A 126 -17.52 16.91 -17.12
CA ILE A 126 -17.91 15.65 -17.75
C ILE A 126 -18.42 14.66 -16.69
N ASN A 127 -17.83 14.63 -15.52
CA ASN A 127 -18.25 13.77 -14.42
C ASN A 127 -19.62 14.19 -13.82
N ASN A 128 -19.96 15.48 -13.83
CA ASN A 128 -21.28 15.94 -13.39
C ASN A 128 -22.41 15.51 -14.34
N SER A 129 -22.12 15.30 -15.61
CA SER A 129 -23.06 14.76 -16.59
C SER A 129 -23.25 13.24 -16.48
N ILE A 130 -22.23 12.52 -15.99
CA ILE A 130 -22.26 11.05 -15.79
C ILE A 130 -22.78 10.71 -14.38
N ALA A 131 -22.64 11.60 -13.41
CA ALA A 131 -23.08 11.40 -12.02
C ALA A 131 -24.61 11.34 -11.81
N GLN A 132 -25.40 11.51 -12.87
CA GLN A 132 -26.86 11.35 -12.80
C GLN A 132 -27.36 9.91 -13.02
N THR A 133 -26.50 8.98 -13.39
CA THR A 133 -26.83 7.56 -13.32
C THR A 133 -26.45 7.06 -11.93
N SER A 134 -27.44 6.66 -11.16
CA SER A 134 -27.35 6.12 -9.79
C SER A 134 -26.66 4.75 -9.71
N ILE A 135 -25.66 4.52 -10.54
CA ILE A 135 -24.90 3.27 -10.60
C ILE A 135 -23.68 3.42 -9.67
N SER A 136 -23.57 2.55 -8.67
CA SER A 136 -22.43 2.59 -7.76
C SER A 136 -21.11 2.31 -8.51
N ASN A 137 -20.01 2.88 -8.03
CA ASN A 137 -18.68 2.66 -8.59
C ASN A 137 -18.35 1.16 -8.72
N THR A 138 -18.70 0.37 -7.70
CA THR A 138 -18.52 -1.08 -7.66
C THR A 138 -19.29 -1.79 -8.79
N HIS A 139 -20.53 -1.38 -9.06
CA HIS A 139 -21.34 -1.99 -10.11
C HIS A 139 -20.78 -1.68 -11.50
N SER A 140 -20.40 -0.43 -11.76
CA SER A 140 -19.81 -0.02 -13.03
C SER A 140 -18.51 -0.76 -13.33
N LEU A 141 -17.61 -0.86 -12.35
CA LEU A 141 -16.37 -1.62 -12.47
C LEU A 141 -16.62 -3.11 -12.67
N GLY A 142 -17.56 -3.69 -11.91
CA GLY A 142 -17.93 -5.09 -12.05
C GLY A 142 -18.47 -5.39 -13.45
N GLN A 143 -19.32 -4.55 -14.01
CA GLN A 143 -19.86 -4.73 -15.34
C GLN A 143 -18.76 -4.78 -16.40
N ILE A 144 -17.84 -3.81 -16.40
CA ILE A 144 -16.72 -3.76 -17.35
C ILE A 144 -15.77 -4.95 -17.16
N LEU A 145 -15.45 -5.31 -15.92
CA LEU A 145 -14.50 -6.38 -15.60
C LEU A 145 -15.00 -7.75 -16.07
N TYR A 146 -16.30 -8.02 -15.90
CA TYR A 146 -16.89 -9.32 -16.23
C TYR A 146 -17.43 -9.40 -17.68
N THR A 147 -17.43 -8.32 -18.45
CA THR A 147 -17.80 -8.33 -19.86
C THR A 147 -16.58 -8.14 -20.76
N ASP A 148 -15.99 -6.94 -20.76
CA ASP A 148 -14.93 -6.57 -21.70
C ASP A 148 -13.56 -7.16 -21.31
N TYR A 149 -13.28 -7.28 -20.00
CA TYR A 149 -11.98 -7.73 -19.48
C TYR A 149 -12.00 -9.12 -18.86
N ILE A 150 -13.02 -9.94 -19.15
CA ILE A 150 -13.17 -11.28 -18.54
C ILE A 150 -11.97 -12.18 -18.77
N HIS A 151 -11.34 -12.16 -19.94
CA HIS A 151 -10.17 -12.97 -20.24
C HIS A 151 -8.95 -12.58 -19.41
N VAL A 152 -8.71 -11.26 -19.26
CA VAL A 152 -7.61 -10.73 -18.44
C VAL A 152 -7.84 -11.07 -16.96
N PHE A 153 -9.09 -10.98 -16.51
CA PHE A 153 -9.48 -11.35 -15.15
C PHE A 153 -9.22 -12.84 -14.87
N GLN A 154 -9.60 -13.73 -15.80
CA GLN A 154 -9.32 -15.16 -15.66
C GLN A 154 -7.83 -15.48 -15.64
N ILE A 155 -7.03 -14.86 -16.53
CA ILE A 155 -5.58 -15.05 -16.55
C ILE A 155 -4.96 -14.57 -15.22
N SER A 156 -5.40 -13.45 -14.68
CA SER A 156 -4.91 -12.99 -13.38
C SER A 156 -5.19 -13.98 -12.24
N GLY A 157 -6.37 -14.62 -12.25
CA GLY A 157 -6.71 -15.67 -11.30
C GLY A 157 -5.79 -16.90 -11.43
N MET A 158 -5.47 -17.32 -12.67
CA MET A 158 -4.53 -18.41 -12.89
C MET A 158 -3.11 -18.07 -12.43
N ILE A 159 -2.65 -16.84 -12.65
CA ILE A 159 -1.34 -16.39 -12.17
C ILE A 159 -1.28 -16.45 -10.63
N LEU A 160 -2.33 -16.01 -9.94
CA LEU A 160 -2.42 -16.09 -8.49
C LEU A 160 -2.41 -17.53 -7.99
N LEU A 161 -3.12 -18.43 -8.67
CA LEU A 161 -3.13 -19.86 -8.34
C LEU A 161 -1.72 -20.45 -8.47
N VAL A 162 -1.04 -20.20 -9.58
CA VAL A 162 0.33 -20.69 -9.81
C VAL A 162 1.31 -20.11 -8.77
N ALA A 163 1.18 -18.83 -8.44
CA ALA A 163 2.00 -18.18 -7.40
C ALA A 163 1.80 -18.85 -6.03
N MET A 164 0.55 -19.14 -5.65
CA MET A 164 0.21 -19.81 -4.39
C MET A 164 0.76 -21.23 -4.34
N VAL A 165 0.52 -22.04 -5.38
CA VAL A 165 1.03 -23.42 -5.47
C VAL A 165 2.55 -23.42 -5.48
N GLY A 166 3.18 -22.52 -6.23
CA GLY A 166 4.64 -22.36 -6.29
C GLY A 166 5.24 -22.03 -4.93
N ALA A 167 4.66 -21.08 -4.19
CA ALA A 167 5.13 -20.73 -2.86
C ALA A 167 5.07 -21.93 -1.88
N ILE A 168 3.98 -22.69 -1.89
CA ILE A 168 3.81 -23.87 -1.04
C ILE A 168 4.79 -24.98 -1.45
N ALA A 169 4.92 -25.26 -2.75
CA ALA A 169 5.80 -26.32 -3.25
C ALA A 169 7.27 -26.03 -2.92
N VAL A 170 7.73 -24.80 -3.13
CA VAL A 170 9.10 -24.39 -2.80
C VAL A 170 9.37 -24.49 -1.30
N SER A 171 8.43 -24.01 -0.47
CA SER A 171 8.55 -24.11 0.99
C SER A 171 8.66 -25.57 1.45
N TYR A 172 7.84 -26.47 0.89
CA TYR A 172 7.85 -27.87 1.26
C TYR A 172 9.12 -28.59 0.81
N THR A 173 9.58 -28.36 -0.42
CA THR A 173 10.82 -28.97 -0.94
C THR A 173 12.05 -28.53 -0.18
N HIS A 174 12.10 -27.25 0.22
CA HIS A 174 13.23 -26.71 0.98
C HIS A 174 13.31 -27.30 2.40
N LEU A 175 12.18 -27.51 3.06
CA LEU A 175 12.13 -28.17 4.37
C LEU A 175 12.62 -29.62 4.29
N ARG A 176 12.19 -30.38 3.27
CA ARG A 176 12.55 -31.78 3.10
C ARG A 176 14.04 -31.99 2.76
N ALA A 177 14.65 -31.04 2.03
CA ALA A 177 16.08 -31.09 1.75
C ALA A 177 16.96 -30.95 3.00
N HIS A 178 16.47 -30.23 4.01
CA HIS A 178 17.17 -30.09 5.30
C HIS A 178 17.03 -31.32 6.22
N GLU A 179 16.00 -32.14 6.06
CA GLU A 179 15.82 -33.37 6.84
C GLU A 179 16.66 -34.55 6.33
N THR A 180 17.15 -34.48 5.09
CA THR A 180 17.90 -35.59 4.45
C THR A 180 19.42 -35.36 4.40
N SER A 181 19.92 -34.25 4.93
CA SER A 181 21.36 -33.96 5.08
C SER A 181 21.79 -34.02 6.54
#